data_406a5b54b6963cf292676bc66d3eb624
#
_entry.id   406a5b54b6963cf292676bc66d3eb624
#
_cell.length_a   1.000
_cell.length_b   1.000
_cell.length_c   1.000
_cell.angle_alpha   90.00
_cell.angle_beta   90.00
_cell.angle_gamma   90.00
#
_symmetry.space_group_name_H-M   'P 1'
#
loop_
_entity.id
_entity.type
_entity.pdbx_description
1 polymer ?
#
loop_
_entity_poly.entity_id
_entity_poly.type
_entity_poly.pdbx_seq_one_letter_code
_entity_poly.pdbx_strand_id
1 'polypeptide(L)'
;MINKITPVLVVDAVEPCAQFWEKLGFNREAEVPHGDTLGFVILNGRGIELMYQSVDSVMADDTAMGSHVRAGGASLFVEVFDLDAAVKAVDGAPIVVADRTTFYGMREIGVLDPGGNVVLFARKVA
;
A
#
# COMPACT_ATOMS: atom_id res chain seq x y z
N MET A 1 25.16 -2.83 -8.15
CA MET A 1 24.88 -3.47 -6.87
C MET A 1 23.39 -3.72 -6.70
N ILE A 2 22.62 -2.78 -6.20
CA ILE A 2 21.16 -2.96 -6.09
C ILE A 2 20.51 -2.53 -7.39
N ASN A 3 19.64 -3.37 -7.92
CA ASN A 3 18.90 -3.05 -9.14
C ASN A 3 17.56 -2.38 -8.82
N LYS A 4 16.86 -2.86 -7.79
CA LYS A 4 15.52 -2.42 -7.50
C LYS A 4 15.11 -2.83 -6.08
N ILE A 5 14.31 -2.00 -5.43
CA ILE A 5 13.67 -2.34 -4.16
C ILE A 5 12.16 -2.22 -4.39
N THR A 6 11.44 -3.28 -4.09
CA THR A 6 9.98 -3.27 -4.17
C THR A 6 9.40 -3.60 -2.80
N PRO A 7 8.55 -2.75 -2.23
CA PRO A 7 7.89 -3.07 -0.98
C PRO A 7 6.89 -4.19 -1.15
N VAL A 8 6.88 -5.13 -0.21
CA VAL A 8 5.88 -6.19 -0.11
C VAL A 8 5.15 -6.00 1.22
N LEU A 9 3.89 -5.64 1.14
CA LEU A 9 3.06 -5.44 2.32
C LEU A 9 2.29 -6.72 2.61
N VAL A 10 2.44 -7.23 3.83
CA VAL A 10 1.75 -8.45 4.25
C VAL A 10 0.44 -8.04 4.92
N VAL A 11 -0.65 -8.66 4.50
CA VAL A 11 -2.01 -8.34 4.93
C VAL A 11 -2.83 -9.61 5.11
N ASP A 12 -3.98 -9.51 5.76
CA ASP A 12 -4.88 -10.65 5.87
C ASP A 12 -5.58 -10.94 4.53
N ALA A 13 -6.07 -9.90 3.86
CA ALA A 13 -6.77 -10.02 2.59
C ALA A 13 -6.16 -9.10 1.53
N VAL A 14 -5.72 -9.66 0.42
CA VAL A 14 -5.04 -8.92 -0.66
C VAL A 14 -6.02 -8.17 -1.55
N GLU A 15 -7.17 -8.76 -1.88
CA GLU A 15 -8.12 -8.18 -2.85
C GLU A 15 -8.55 -6.75 -2.51
N PRO A 16 -8.96 -6.42 -1.28
CA PRO A 16 -9.33 -5.05 -0.95
C PRO A 16 -8.17 -4.06 -1.10
N CYS A 17 -6.94 -4.52 -0.83
CA CYS A 17 -5.75 -3.67 -0.97
C CYS A 17 -5.45 -3.38 -2.44
N ALA A 18 -5.61 -4.37 -3.31
CA ALA A 18 -5.46 -4.16 -4.75
C ALA A 18 -6.50 -3.15 -5.26
N GLN A 19 -7.75 -3.25 -4.81
CA GLN A 19 -8.82 -2.31 -5.18
C GLN A 19 -8.51 -0.89 -4.69
N PHE A 20 -7.94 -0.75 -3.50
CA PHE A 20 -7.53 0.54 -2.96
C PHE A 20 -6.57 1.27 -3.92
N TRP A 21 -5.53 0.57 -4.38
CA TRP A 21 -4.54 1.16 -5.27
C TRP A 21 -5.06 1.35 -6.71
N GLU A 22 -5.99 0.51 -7.15
CA GLU A 22 -6.65 0.71 -8.45
C GLU A 22 -7.41 2.04 -8.51
N LYS A 23 -7.99 2.47 -7.38
CA LYS A 23 -8.63 3.80 -7.28
C LYS A 23 -7.63 4.95 -7.43
N LEU A 24 -6.36 4.68 -7.17
CA LEU A 24 -5.26 5.64 -7.31
C LEU A 24 -4.54 5.54 -8.67
N GLY A 25 -5.09 4.74 -9.59
CA GLY A 25 -4.56 4.62 -10.94
C GLY A 25 -3.56 3.49 -11.16
N PHE A 26 -3.36 2.60 -10.17
CA PHE A 26 -2.51 1.44 -10.34
C PHE A 26 -3.23 0.33 -11.10
N ASN A 27 -2.45 -0.51 -11.78
CA ASN A 27 -2.94 -1.68 -12.48
C ASN A 27 -2.35 -2.94 -11.87
N ARG A 28 -3.09 -4.05 -11.96
CA ARG A 28 -2.59 -5.35 -11.55
C ARG A 28 -1.72 -5.90 -12.67
N GLU A 29 -0.44 -6.05 -12.40
CA GLU A 29 0.51 -6.61 -13.36
C GLU A 29 0.53 -8.13 -13.29
N ALA A 30 0.39 -8.69 -12.09
CA ALA A 30 0.35 -10.13 -11.87
C ALA A 30 -0.49 -10.45 -10.63
N GLU A 31 -1.13 -11.61 -10.65
CA GLU A 31 -1.94 -12.13 -9.56
C GLU A 31 -1.60 -13.59 -9.34
N VAL A 32 -1.53 -14.00 -8.07
CA VAL A 32 -1.34 -15.41 -7.69
C VAL A 32 -2.42 -15.79 -6.69
N PRO A 33 -3.28 -16.76 -7.03
CA PRO A 33 -4.31 -17.21 -6.11
C PRO A 33 -3.71 -18.00 -4.95
N HIS A 34 -4.41 -18.01 -3.82
CA HIS A 34 -4.15 -18.90 -2.69
C HIS A 34 -5.48 -19.47 -2.23
N GLY A 35 -5.74 -20.73 -2.60
CA GLY A 35 -7.06 -21.30 -2.43
C GLY A 35 -8.11 -20.51 -3.22
N ASP A 36 -9.18 -20.11 -2.56
CA ASP A 36 -10.29 -19.35 -3.17
C ASP A 36 -10.07 -17.85 -3.16
N THR A 37 -8.91 -17.39 -2.66
CA THR A 37 -8.63 -15.96 -2.49
C THR A 37 -7.39 -15.55 -3.29
N LEU A 38 -7.24 -14.25 -3.47
CA LEU A 38 -6.02 -13.68 -4.01
C LEU A 38 -4.94 -13.70 -2.93
N GLY A 39 -3.84 -14.43 -3.17
CA GLY A 39 -2.74 -14.57 -2.20
C GLY A 39 -1.63 -13.57 -2.40
N PHE A 40 -1.45 -13.09 -3.63
CA PHE A 40 -0.35 -12.18 -3.99
C PHE A 40 -0.75 -11.35 -5.21
N VAL A 41 -0.33 -10.10 -5.22
CA VAL A 41 -0.54 -9.20 -6.35
C VAL A 41 0.67 -8.29 -6.56
N ILE A 42 1.01 -8.06 -7.81
CA ILE A 42 1.95 -7.01 -8.21
C ILE A 42 1.13 -5.86 -8.79
N LEU A 43 1.27 -4.69 -8.21
CA LEU A 43 0.62 -3.47 -8.65
C LEU A 43 1.66 -2.54 -9.28
N ASN A 44 1.31 -1.94 -10.40
CA ASN A 44 2.18 -0.99 -11.09
C ASN A 44 1.40 0.26 -11.47
N GLY A 45 1.98 1.41 -11.18
CA GLY A 45 1.46 2.70 -11.57
C GLY A 45 2.61 3.62 -11.94
N ARG A 46 2.68 4.05 -13.21
CA ARG A 46 3.71 4.97 -13.72
C ARG A 46 5.15 4.51 -13.41
N GLY A 47 5.40 3.19 -13.52
CA GLY A 47 6.71 2.62 -13.23
C GLY A 47 6.99 2.40 -11.74
N ILE A 48 6.04 2.73 -10.87
CA ILE A 48 6.12 2.47 -9.44
C ILE A 48 5.51 1.11 -9.16
N GLU A 49 6.25 0.24 -8.50
CA GLU A 49 5.81 -1.12 -8.21
C GLU A 49 5.58 -1.32 -6.72
N LEU A 50 4.52 -2.02 -6.40
CA LEU A 50 4.09 -2.31 -5.04
C LEU A 50 3.48 -3.71 -5.03
N MET A 51 3.79 -4.50 -4.01
CA MET A 51 3.27 -5.86 -3.88
C MET A 51 2.49 -6.01 -2.57
N TYR A 52 1.44 -6.83 -2.62
CA TYR A 52 0.73 -7.31 -1.43
C TYR A 52 0.73 -8.82 -1.42
N GLN A 53 0.88 -9.39 -0.24
CA GLN A 53 0.81 -10.84 -0.05
C GLN A 53 0.02 -11.14 1.22
N SER A 54 -0.85 -12.15 1.18
CA SER A 54 -1.57 -12.55 2.38
C SER A 54 -0.67 -13.31 3.35
N VAL A 55 -0.97 -13.21 4.63
CA VAL A 55 -0.27 -13.99 5.68
C VAL A 55 -0.29 -15.48 5.34
N ASP A 56 -1.44 -16.00 4.94
CA ASP A 56 -1.58 -17.43 4.61
C ASP A 56 -0.68 -17.83 3.44
N SER A 57 -0.57 -16.98 2.42
CA SER A 57 0.32 -17.22 1.28
C SER A 57 1.79 -17.22 1.69
N VAL A 58 2.21 -16.27 2.54
CA VAL A 58 3.58 -16.22 3.06
C VAL A 58 3.90 -17.47 3.86
N MET A 59 3.00 -17.88 4.76
CA MET A 59 3.19 -19.06 5.61
C MET A 59 3.28 -20.35 4.79
N ALA A 60 2.49 -20.45 3.73
CA ALA A 60 2.52 -21.62 2.84
C ALA A 60 3.79 -21.64 1.98
N ASP A 61 4.33 -20.49 1.62
CA ASP A 61 5.56 -20.38 0.82
C ASP A 61 6.80 -20.67 1.66
N ASP A 62 6.93 -20.02 2.82
CA ASP A 62 8.08 -20.16 3.70
C ASP A 62 7.70 -19.83 5.15
N THR A 63 7.66 -20.85 6.00
CA THR A 63 7.30 -20.67 7.40
C THR A 63 8.30 -19.84 8.18
N ALA A 64 9.59 -19.90 7.82
CA ALA A 64 10.61 -19.08 8.46
C ALA A 64 10.38 -17.59 8.16
N MET A 65 10.08 -17.27 6.91
CA MET A 65 9.70 -15.90 6.53
C MET A 65 8.42 -15.48 7.23
N GLY A 66 7.41 -16.36 7.23
CA GLY A 66 6.12 -16.09 7.87
C GLY A 66 6.22 -15.76 9.35
N SER A 67 7.22 -16.30 10.06
CA SER A 67 7.45 -16.00 11.47
C SER A 67 7.98 -14.60 11.72
N HIS A 68 8.49 -13.92 10.69
CA HIS A 68 9.08 -12.59 10.80
C HIS A 68 8.21 -11.47 10.23
N VAL A 69 7.04 -11.79 9.70
CA VAL A 69 6.14 -10.78 9.13
C VAL A 69 4.88 -10.63 9.96
N ARG A 70 4.25 -9.46 9.85
CA ARG A 70 2.99 -9.12 10.52
C ARG A 70 2.05 -8.49 9.50
N ALA A 71 0.78 -8.80 9.59
CA ALA A 71 -0.24 -8.14 8.80
C ALA A 71 -0.40 -6.69 9.26
N GLY A 72 -0.33 -5.76 8.33
CA GLY A 72 -0.43 -4.34 8.63
C GLY A 72 0.81 -3.77 9.32
N GLY A 73 0.70 -2.55 9.81
CA GLY A 73 1.75 -1.91 10.59
C GLY A 73 2.89 -1.30 9.78
N ALA A 74 2.88 -1.41 8.46
CA ALA A 74 3.82 -0.69 7.62
C ALA A 74 3.32 0.73 7.38
N SER A 75 4.21 1.60 6.90
CA SER A 75 3.83 2.92 6.41
C SER A 75 4.49 3.20 5.08
N LEU A 76 3.75 3.83 4.19
CA LEU A 76 4.26 4.29 2.90
C LEU A 76 4.14 5.81 2.85
N PHE A 77 5.23 6.46 2.46
CA PHE A 77 5.22 7.89 2.17
C PHE A 77 5.01 8.06 0.67
N VAL A 78 3.86 8.61 0.29
CA VAL A 78 3.43 8.68 -1.11
C VAL A 78 3.31 10.13 -1.53
N GLU A 79 4.25 10.61 -2.32
CA GLU A 79 4.16 11.95 -2.88
C GLU A 79 3.18 11.94 -4.05
N VAL A 80 2.25 12.88 -4.02
CA VAL A 80 1.19 13.03 -5.03
C VAL A 80 1.21 14.43 -5.63
N PHE A 81 0.69 14.55 -6.84
CA PHE A 81 0.57 15.87 -7.48
C PHE A 81 -0.62 16.65 -6.91
N ASP A 82 -1.70 15.97 -6.57
CA ASP A 82 -2.93 16.57 -6.04
C ASP A 82 -3.37 15.78 -4.80
N LEU A 83 -3.13 16.36 -3.62
CA LEU A 83 -3.41 15.71 -2.36
C LEU A 83 -4.92 15.50 -2.14
N ASP A 84 -5.72 16.49 -2.46
CA ASP A 84 -7.17 16.41 -2.27
C ASP A 84 -7.78 15.34 -3.19
N ALA A 85 -7.30 15.25 -4.43
CA ALA A 85 -7.74 14.22 -5.36
C ALA A 85 -7.37 12.81 -4.89
N ALA A 86 -6.16 12.62 -4.35
CA ALA A 86 -5.71 11.33 -3.84
C ALA A 86 -6.59 10.86 -2.67
N VAL A 87 -6.84 11.74 -1.71
CA VAL A 87 -7.69 11.41 -0.55
C VAL A 87 -9.12 11.12 -0.99
N LYS A 88 -9.65 11.88 -1.94
CA LYS A 88 -10.99 11.67 -2.47
C LYS A 88 -11.11 10.32 -3.20
N ALA A 89 -10.07 9.93 -3.94
CA ALA A 89 -10.07 8.66 -4.69
C ALA A 89 -10.24 7.45 -3.76
N VAL A 90 -9.73 7.54 -2.54
CA VAL A 90 -9.85 6.49 -1.52
C VAL A 90 -10.86 6.86 -0.44
N ASP A 91 -11.92 7.56 -0.82
CA ASP A 91 -12.98 7.99 0.11
C ASP A 91 -13.51 6.81 0.91
N GLY A 92 -13.71 7.03 2.22
CA GLY A 92 -14.08 5.98 3.15
C GLY A 92 -12.89 5.33 3.87
N ALA A 93 -11.67 5.51 3.41
CA ALA A 93 -10.49 5.04 4.14
C ALA A 93 -10.33 5.84 5.45
N PRO A 94 -10.06 5.16 6.58
CA PRO A 94 -9.89 5.88 7.85
C PRO A 94 -8.73 6.87 7.80
N ILE A 95 -8.96 8.11 8.22
CA ILE A 95 -7.91 9.13 8.34
C ILE A 95 -7.26 8.97 9.71
N VAL A 96 -5.96 8.70 9.72
CA VAL A 96 -5.16 8.49 10.94
C VAL A 96 -4.16 9.62 11.17
N VAL A 97 -3.81 10.36 10.12
CA VAL A 97 -3.01 11.58 10.22
C VAL A 97 -3.84 12.70 9.58
N ALA A 98 -4.34 13.60 10.42
CA ALA A 98 -5.13 14.73 9.95
C ALA A 98 -4.29 15.66 9.08
N ASP A 99 -4.96 16.38 8.18
CA ASP A 99 -4.32 17.37 7.30
C ASP A 99 -3.39 18.29 8.09
N ARG A 100 -2.12 18.26 7.73
CA ARG A 100 -1.10 19.08 8.39
C ARG A 100 -0.03 19.52 7.40
N THR A 101 0.64 20.62 7.73
CA THR A 101 1.85 21.04 7.03
C THR A 101 3.03 20.81 7.97
N THR A 102 4.02 20.07 7.50
CA THR A 102 5.21 19.75 8.30
C THR A 102 6.21 20.91 8.28
N PHE A 103 7.16 20.88 9.24
CA PHE A 103 8.22 21.88 9.30
C PHE A 103 9.15 21.83 8.09
N TYR A 104 9.21 20.69 7.39
CA TYR A 104 10.04 20.52 6.20
C TYR A 104 9.27 20.81 4.90
N GLY A 105 8.11 21.43 4.99
CA GLY A 105 7.40 21.96 3.81
C GLY A 105 6.56 20.94 3.04
N MET A 106 6.03 19.94 3.72
CA MET A 106 5.09 18.99 3.13
C MET A 106 3.70 19.17 3.75
N ARG A 107 2.68 19.26 2.91
CA ARG A 107 1.30 19.07 3.35
C ARG A 107 0.97 17.60 3.23
N GLU A 108 0.44 16.98 4.28
CA GLU A 108 0.20 15.55 4.28
C GLU A 108 -1.10 15.16 4.98
N ILE A 109 -1.67 14.05 4.52
CA ILE A 109 -2.85 13.40 5.11
C ILE A 109 -2.55 11.91 5.09
N GLY A 110 -2.69 11.24 6.23
CA GLY A 110 -2.48 9.79 6.34
C GLY A 110 -3.78 9.03 6.45
N VAL A 111 -3.93 7.99 5.68
CA VAL A 111 -5.07 7.07 5.74
C VAL A 111 -4.59 5.65 5.99
N LEU A 112 -5.48 4.77 6.40
CA LEU A 112 -5.19 3.33 6.43
C LEU A 112 -5.64 2.69 5.12
N ASP A 113 -4.79 1.82 4.57
CA ASP A 113 -5.25 0.91 3.54
C ASP A 113 -6.13 -0.19 4.17
N PRO A 114 -6.82 -1.02 3.38
CA PRO A 114 -7.65 -2.09 3.93
C PRO A 114 -6.90 -3.14 4.72
N GLY A 115 -5.57 -3.18 4.62
CA GLY A 115 -4.71 -4.11 5.35
C GLY A 115 -4.16 -3.55 6.66
N GLY A 116 -4.51 -2.32 7.04
CA GLY A 116 -4.04 -1.69 8.27
C GLY A 116 -2.68 -1.01 8.16
N ASN A 117 -2.19 -0.76 6.95
CA ASN A 117 -0.96 -0.02 6.72
C ASN A 117 -1.26 1.47 6.57
N VAL A 118 -0.36 2.32 7.04
CA VAL A 118 -0.50 3.77 6.87
C VAL A 118 -0.04 4.17 5.47
N VAL A 119 -0.90 4.86 4.74
CA VAL A 119 -0.56 5.48 3.47
C VAL A 119 -0.56 6.99 3.71
N LEU A 120 0.63 7.57 3.79
CA LEU A 120 0.80 9.00 4.05
C LEU A 120 0.94 9.72 2.72
N PHE A 121 -0.15 10.29 2.25
CA PHE A 121 -0.13 11.11 1.04
C PHE A 121 0.48 12.47 1.38
N ALA A 122 1.40 12.92 0.55
CA ALA A 122 2.12 14.16 0.78
C ALA A 122 2.34 14.94 -0.51
N ARG A 123 2.36 16.26 -0.37
CA ARG A 123 2.63 17.19 -1.46
C ARG A 123 3.51 18.31 -0.95
N LYS A 124 4.54 18.67 -1.73
CA LYS A 124 5.34 19.84 -1.44
C LYS A 124 4.49 21.11 -1.47
N VAL A 125 4.62 21.95 -0.45
CA VAL A 125 4.08 23.30 -0.47
C VAL A 125 5.18 24.27 -0.90
N ALA A 126 4.78 25.24 -1.69
CA ALA A 126 5.72 26.20 -2.26
C ALA A 126 6.35 27.12 -1.20
#